data_4135ef4a29e92949f4b5b53ab4f00b63
#
_entry.id   4135ef4a29e92949f4b5b53ab4f00b63
#
_cell.length_a   1.000
_cell.length_b   1.000
_cell.length_c   1.000
_cell.angle_alpha   90.00
_cell.angle_beta   90.00
_cell.angle_gamma   90.00
#
_symmetry.space_group_name_H-M   'P 1'
#
loop_
_entity.id
_entity.type
_entity.pdbx_description
1 polymer ?
#
loop_
_entity_poly.entity_id
_entity_poly.type
_entity_poly.pdbx_seq_one_letter_code
_entity_poly.pdbx_strand_id
1 'polypeptide(L)' 'MSCYIIFAQSITNERAFLLADLCTRLGIGYYSDWADVAHTRQCCAVGPVTKGDKDQVVKCLAHDTYVVMEATKVENQ' A
#
# COMPACT_ATOMS: atom_id res chain seq x y z
N MET A 1 4.77 -19.57 0.75
CA MET A 1 4.83 -18.48 -0.26
C MET A 1 4.92 -17.14 0.43
N SER A 2 5.84 -16.32 0.00
CA SER A 2 6.02 -14.99 0.60
C SER A 2 5.03 -14.00 0.02
N CYS A 3 4.56 -13.11 0.86
CA CYS A 3 3.77 -11.96 0.43
C CYS A 3 4.30 -10.71 1.14
N TYR A 4 3.82 -9.56 0.72
CA TYR A 4 4.36 -8.29 1.17
C TYR A 4 3.24 -7.39 1.64
N ILE A 5 3.55 -6.58 2.63
CA ILE A 5 2.65 -5.52 3.10
C ILE A 5 3.42 -4.22 3.00
N ILE A 6 2.80 -3.23 2.40
CA ILE A 6 3.44 -1.94 2.15
C ILE A 6 2.75 -0.88 3.00
N PHE A 7 3.54 -0.16 3.79
CA PHE A 7 3.03 0.96 4.59
C PHE A 7 3.58 2.24 4.03
N ALA A 8 2.71 3.12 3.58
CA ALA A 8 3.08 4.45 3.09
C ALA A 8 2.71 5.48 4.14
N GLN A 9 3.61 6.43 4.38
CA GLN A 9 3.43 7.44 5.40
C GLN A 9 3.11 8.78 4.77
N SER A 10 2.04 9.41 5.23
CA SER A 10 1.72 10.79 4.89
C SER A 10 1.78 11.10 3.39
N ILE A 11 1.05 10.35 2.60
CA ILE A 11 0.94 10.62 1.16
C ILE A 11 -0.17 11.62 0.90
N THR A 12 -0.05 12.37 -0.18
CA THR A 12 -1.08 13.34 -0.56
C THR A 12 -2.35 12.62 -1.00
N ASN A 13 -3.48 13.31 -0.92
CA ASN A 13 -4.75 12.75 -1.37
C ASN A 13 -4.71 12.34 -2.84
N GLU A 14 -4.01 13.11 -3.64
CA GLU A 14 -3.85 12.82 -5.06
C GLU A 14 -3.13 11.48 -5.27
N ARG A 15 -2.03 11.28 -4.57
CA ARG A 15 -1.28 10.02 -4.64
C ARG A 15 -2.10 8.87 -4.08
N ALA A 16 -2.81 9.12 -2.98
CA ALA A 16 -3.65 8.10 -2.36
C ALA A 16 -4.75 7.64 -3.31
N PHE A 17 -5.33 8.57 -4.06
CA PHE A 17 -6.36 8.24 -5.03
C PHE A 17 -5.81 7.33 -6.13
N LEU A 18 -4.63 7.65 -6.66
CA LEU A 18 -3.98 6.84 -7.67
C LEU A 18 -3.64 5.45 -7.15
N LEU A 19 -3.16 5.40 -5.92
CA LEU A 19 -2.81 4.13 -5.29
C LEU A 19 -4.04 3.27 -5.04
N ALA A 20 -5.13 3.86 -4.55
CA ALA A 20 -6.37 3.14 -4.32
C ALA A 20 -6.94 2.58 -5.62
N ASP A 21 -6.86 3.34 -6.71
CA ASP A 21 -7.31 2.89 -8.01
C ASP A 21 -6.48 1.70 -8.49
N LEU A 22 -5.17 1.77 -8.34
CA LEU A 22 -4.28 0.66 -8.69
C LEU A 22 -4.63 -0.59 -7.88
N CYS A 23 -4.82 -0.44 -6.57
CA CYS A 23 -5.16 -1.57 -5.70
C CYS A 23 -6.49 -2.21 -6.10
N THR A 24 -7.47 -1.40 -6.45
CA THR A 24 -8.75 -1.90 -6.93
C THR A 24 -8.59 -2.73 -8.21
N ARG A 25 -7.78 -2.25 -9.13
CA ARG A 25 -7.54 -2.96 -10.39
C ARG A 25 -6.79 -4.27 -10.17
N LEU A 26 -5.90 -4.30 -9.20
CA LEU A 26 -5.13 -5.51 -8.89
C LEU A 26 -5.85 -6.45 -7.92
N GLY A 27 -6.97 -6.02 -7.38
CA GLY A 27 -7.74 -6.83 -6.43
C GLY A 27 -7.05 -7.00 -5.09
N ILE A 28 -6.29 -6.02 -4.64
CA ILE A 28 -5.57 -6.07 -3.37
C ILE A 28 -6.15 -5.08 -2.37
N GLY A 29 -5.96 -5.40 -1.09
CA GLY A 29 -6.50 -4.57 -0.01
C GLY A 29 -5.79 -3.23 0.09
N TYR A 30 -6.56 -2.19 0.32
CA TYR A 30 -6.05 -0.85 0.54
C TYR A 30 -6.73 -0.29 1.79
N TYR A 31 -5.94 0.10 2.77
CA TYR A 31 -6.42 0.58 4.07
C TYR A 31 -5.76 1.91 4.36
N SER A 32 -6.55 2.92 4.67
CA SER A 32 -5.99 4.25 4.89
C SER A 32 -6.54 4.90 6.14
N ASP A 33 -5.75 5.84 6.67
CA ASP A 33 -6.15 6.66 7.80
C ASP A 33 -5.53 8.04 7.59
N TRP A 34 -6.15 9.05 8.17
CA TRP A 34 -5.66 10.40 7.96
C TRP A 34 -4.43 10.71 8.81
N ALA A 35 -3.43 11.30 8.18
CA ALA A 35 -2.18 11.65 8.84
C ALA A 35 -2.24 13.03 9.49
N ASP A 36 -3.18 13.87 9.08
CA ASP A 36 -3.32 15.21 9.64
C ASP A 36 -4.78 15.57 9.85
N VAL A 37 -5.00 16.59 10.67
CA VAL A 37 -6.36 17.03 11.01
C VAL A 37 -7.06 17.73 9.84
N ALA A 38 -6.30 18.23 8.88
CA ALA A 38 -6.86 18.86 7.69
C ALA A 38 -7.32 17.84 6.66
N HIS A 39 -6.98 16.58 6.86
CA HIS A 39 -7.33 15.48 5.95
C HIS A 39 -6.79 15.70 4.53
N THR A 40 -5.61 16.28 4.44
CA THR A 40 -4.94 16.50 3.15
C THR A 40 -3.90 15.45 2.83
N ARG A 41 -3.45 14.73 3.86
CA ARG A 41 -2.49 13.65 3.71
C ARG A 41 -2.95 12.45 4.51
N GLN A 42 -2.55 11.27 4.08
CA GLN A 42 -2.98 10.06 4.76
C GLN A 42 -1.87 9.02 4.79
N CYS A 43 -1.96 8.15 5.78
CA CYS A 43 -1.15 6.95 5.86
C CYS A 43 -1.95 5.80 5.29
N CYS A 44 -1.31 4.86 4.64
CA CYS A 44 -2.03 3.73 4.10
C CYS A 44 -1.23 2.44 4.25
N ALA A 45 -1.96 1.33 4.25
CA ALA A 45 -1.39 0.01 4.22
C ALA A 45 -1.98 -0.72 3.02
N VAL A 46 -1.13 -1.42 2.29
CA VAL A 46 -1.54 -2.14 1.08
C VAL A 46 -1.10 -3.59 1.23
N GLY A 47 -1.99 -4.50 0.95
CA GLY A 47 -1.64 -5.91 0.92
C GLY A 47 -2.58 -6.81 1.69
N PRO A 48 -2.22 -8.09 1.82
CA PRO A 48 -0.96 -8.71 1.35
C PRO A 48 -0.90 -8.86 -0.16
N VAL A 49 0.28 -8.68 -0.73
CA VAL A 49 0.47 -8.68 -2.18
C VAL A 49 1.61 -9.61 -2.59
N THR A 50 1.57 -10.07 -3.83
CA THR A 50 2.67 -10.83 -4.41
C THR A 50 3.83 -9.89 -4.75
N LYS A 51 4.98 -10.46 -5.09
CA LYS A 51 6.13 -9.66 -5.46
C LYS A 51 5.86 -8.79 -6.69
N GLY A 52 5.16 -9.34 -7.68
CA GLY A 52 4.84 -8.58 -8.88
C GLY A 52 3.94 -7.38 -8.59
N ASP A 53 2.90 -7.60 -7.81
CA ASP A 53 2.00 -6.53 -7.42
C ASP A 53 2.69 -5.52 -6.50
N LYS A 54 3.56 -6.02 -5.59
CA LYS A 54 4.34 -5.14 -4.74
C LYS A 54 5.17 -4.17 -5.57
N ASP A 55 5.81 -4.65 -6.61
CA ASP A 55 6.64 -3.82 -7.47
C ASP A 55 5.82 -2.70 -8.13
N GLN A 56 4.59 -3.01 -8.53
CA GLN A 56 3.71 -1.99 -9.11
C GLN A 56 3.29 -0.94 -8.09
N VAL A 57 2.98 -1.36 -6.88
CA VAL A 57 2.61 -0.44 -5.81
C VAL A 57 3.77 0.47 -5.44
N VAL A 58 4.97 -0.10 -5.30
CA VAL A 58 6.17 0.67 -5.00
C VAL A 58 6.46 1.69 -6.09
N LYS A 59 6.25 1.29 -7.35
CA LYS A 59 6.43 2.19 -8.48
C LYS A 59 5.46 3.37 -8.42
N CYS A 60 4.23 3.10 -8.01
CA CYS A 60 3.24 4.16 -7.82
C CYS A 60 3.65 5.12 -6.70
N LEU A 61 4.29 4.60 -5.66
CA LEU A 61 4.71 5.40 -4.50
C LEU A 61 6.04 6.14 -4.71
N ALA A 62 6.74 5.86 -5.76
CA ALA A 62 8.06 6.34 -6.19
C ALA A 62 8.83 7.29 -5.24
N HIS A 63 8.27 8.45 -4.94
CA HIS A 63 8.95 9.49 -4.13
C HIS A 63 8.38 9.63 -2.73
N ASP A 64 7.41 8.79 -2.39
CA ASP A 64 6.80 8.83 -1.06
C ASP A 64 7.60 7.97 -0.08
N THR A 65 7.49 8.30 1.20
CA THR A 65 8.11 7.49 2.24
C THR A 65 7.25 6.26 2.50
N TYR A 66 7.84 5.09 2.36
CA TYR A 66 7.12 3.84 2.61
C TYR A 66 8.06 2.78 3.16
N VAL A 67 7.47 1.75 3.76
CA VAL A 67 8.18 0.59 4.27
C VAL A 67 7.53 -0.65 3.69
N VAL A 68 8.34 -1.59 3.24
CA VAL A 68 7.86 -2.88 2.74
C VAL A 68 8.21 -3.95 3.76
N MET A 69 7.21 -4.71 4.19
CA MET A 69 7.40 -5.82 5.10
C MET A 69 7.10 -7.11 4.37
N GLU A 70 8.01 -8.07 4.47
CA GLU A 70 7.78 -9.39 3.94
C GLU A 70 7.16 -10.26 5.01
N ALA A 71 6.15 -11.02 4.63
CA ALA A 71 5.50 -11.96 5.52
C ALA A 71 5.34 -13.29 4.80
N THR A 72 5.60 -14.37 5.49
CA THR A 72 5.39 -15.69 4.93
C THR A 72 3.95 -16.11 5.22
N LYS A 73 3.21 -16.41 4.16
CA LYS A 73 1.87 -16.90 4.32
C LYS A 73 1.94 -18.32 4.90
N VAL A 74 1.27 -18.52 6.03
CA VAL A 74 1.21 -19.83 6.67
C VAL A 74 0.02 -20.57 6.09
N GLU A 75 0.28 -21.76 5.57
CA GLU A 75 -0.78 -22.61 5.05
C GLU A 75 -1.22 -23.60 6.11
N ASN A 76 -2.33 -24.24 5.88
CA ASN A 76 -2.88 -25.27 6.78
C ASN A 76 -3.30 -24.73 8.12
N GLN A 77 -3.73 -23.53 8.13
CA GLN A 77 -4.24 -22.94 9.36
C GLN A 77 -5.76 -23.05 9.45
#